data_23d23100ee778ab8e3654894431f1288
#
_entry.id   23d23100ee778ab8e3654894431f1288
#
_cell.length_a   1.000
_cell.length_b   1.000
_cell.length_c   1.000
_cell.angle_alpha   90.00
_cell.angle_beta   90.00
_cell.angle_gamma   90.00
#
_symmetry.space_group_name_H-M   'P 1'
#
loop_
_entity.id
_entity.type
_entity.pdbx_description
1 polymer ?
#
loop_
_entity_poly.entity_id
_entity_poly.type
_entity_poly.pdbx_seq_one_letter_code
_entity_poly.pdbx_strand_id
1 'polypeptide(L)'
;MGHMGVKKIVDVGFCGESYGIALVGHRYAETGGLAVEAVDVAEPWETWAMLTVNLAGVPGFDAWAASGPGRVALDADCPDELVGALEAAGALELSGRSVGRGFGTYRLAEVAAWALSAPGEGEA
;
A
#
# COMPACT_ATOMS: atom_id res chain seq x y z
N MET A 1 -24.68 -11.43 2.74
CA MET A 1 -24.36 -10.86 2.46
C MET A 1 -23.98 -9.60 2.88
N GLY A 2 -23.97 -9.11 3.70
CA GLY A 2 -23.69 -7.86 4.14
C GLY A 2 -22.44 -7.24 3.74
N HIS A 3 -21.49 -7.96 3.61
CA HIS A 3 -20.27 -7.45 3.21
C HIS A 3 -20.28 -6.76 1.89
N MET A 4 -21.34 -6.93 1.20
CA MET A 4 -21.40 -6.33 -0.05
C MET A 4 -21.35 -4.87 -0.01
N GLY A 5 -21.62 -4.24 1.08
CA GLY A 5 -21.53 -2.82 1.18
C GLY A 5 -20.16 -2.29 1.49
N VAL A 6 -19.24 -3.16 1.82
CA VAL A 6 -17.92 -2.71 2.21
C VAL A 6 -17.12 -2.42 0.95
N LYS A 7 -16.74 -1.16 0.79
CA LYS A 7 -15.95 -0.76 -0.35
C LYS A 7 -14.55 -0.46 0.09
N LYS A 8 -13.61 -1.17 -0.50
CA LYS A 8 -12.20 -0.95 -0.22
C LYS A 8 -11.57 -0.13 -1.34
N ILE A 9 -12.35 0.84 -1.82
CA ILE A 9 -11.94 1.67 -2.96
C ILE A 9 -11.73 3.08 -2.46
N VAL A 10 -10.59 3.66 -2.81
CA VAL A 10 -10.24 5.03 -2.48
C VAL A 10 -10.14 5.81 -3.77
N ASP A 11 -10.82 6.95 -3.85
CA ASP A 11 -10.73 7.79 -5.03
C ASP A 11 -9.45 8.60 -5.00
N VAL A 12 -8.70 8.55 -6.09
CA VAL A 12 -7.42 9.23 -6.21
C VAL A 12 -7.45 10.12 -7.44
N GLY A 13 -7.19 11.41 -7.26
CA GLY A 13 -7.02 12.32 -8.39
C GLY A 13 -5.56 12.35 -8.81
N PHE A 14 -5.32 12.19 -10.10
CA PHE A 14 -3.95 12.18 -10.61
C PHE A 14 -3.96 12.65 -12.05
N CYS A 15 -3.17 13.68 -12.34
CA CYS A 15 -3.03 14.23 -13.69
C CYS A 15 -4.39 14.61 -14.30
N GLY A 16 -5.26 15.20 -13.49
CA GLY A 16 -6.55 15.67 -13.97
C GLY A 16 -7.62 14.59 -14.11
N GLU A 17 -7.29 13.35 -13.77
CA GLU A 17 -8.21 12.23 -13.85
C GLU A 17 -8.52 11.73 -12.44
N SER A 18 -9.63 11.02 -12.33
CA SER A 18 -10.02 10.43 -11.05
C SER A 18 -10.02 8.92 -11.21
N TYR A 19 -9.37 8.23 -10.28
CA TYR A 19 -9.24 6.78 -10.31
C TYR A 19 -9.81 6.17 -9.04
N GLY A 20 -10.53 5.07 -9.17
CA GLY A 20 -10.91 4.27 -8.02
C GLY A 20 -9.84 3.24 -7.77
N ILE A 21 -9.17 3.33 -6.63
CA ILE A 21 -7.99 2.50 -6.34
C ILE A 21 -8.32 1.53 -5.21
N ALA A 22 -7.97 0.27 -5.41
CA ALA A 22 -8.03 -0.73 -4.36
C ALA A 22 -6.62 -1.18 -4.04
N LEU A 23 -6.37 -1.52 -2.77
CA LEU A 23 -5.08 -2.02 -2.34
C LEU A 23 -5.13 -3.53 -2.22
N VAL A 24 -4.22 -4.22 -2.89
CA VAL A 24 -4.17 -5.67 -2.88
C VAL A 24 -2.89 -6.09 -2.17
N GLY A 25 -3.05 -6.91 -1.13
CA GLY A 25 -1.93 -7.38 -0.33
C GLY A 25 -1.41 -8.70 -0.86
N HIS A 26 -0.09 -8.77 -1.00
CA HIS A 26 0.63 -9.98 -1.40
C HIS A 26 1.73 -10.22 -0.40
N ARG A 27 2.47 -11.29 -0.59
CA ARG A 27 3.66 -11.54 0.21
C ARG A 27 4.86 -11.59 -0.72
N TYR A 28 5.94 -10.94 -0.31
CA TYR A 28 7.19 -11.05 -1.06
C TYR A 28 7.66 -12.51 -1.00
N ALA A 29 8.00 -13.08 -2.15
CA ALA A 29 8.29 -14.51 -2.24
C ALA A 29 9.47 -14.92 -1.36
N GLU A 30 10.47 -14.07 -1.24
CA GLU A 30 11.69 -14.44 -0.54
C GLU A 30 11.65 -14.20 0.96
N THR A 31 10.86 -13.22 1.40
CA THR A 31 10.88 -12.81 2.80
C THR A 31 9.57 -13.02 3.52
N GLY A 32 8.48 -13.19 2.78
CA GLY A 32 7.16 -13.30 3.37
C GLY A 32 6.58 -11.98 3.86
N GLY A 33 7.29 -10.87 3.65
CA GLY A 33 6.82 -9.57 4.08
C GLY A 33 5.65 -9.09 3.25
N LEU A 34 4.91 -8.13 3.78
CA LEU A 34 3.73 -7.60 3.11
C LEU A 34 4.12 -6.72 1.94
N ALA A 35 3.59 -7.03 0.77
CA ALA A 35 3.71 -6.22 -0.43
C ALA A 35 2.32 -5.71 -0.78
N VAL A 36 2.18 -4.41 -1.06
CA VAL A 36 0.89 -3.83 -1.36
C VAL A 36 0.93 -3.19 -2.75
N GLU A 37 0.00 -3.59 -3.56
CA GLU A 37 -0.16 -3.12 -4.91
C GLU A 37 -1.43 -2.28 -4.99
N ALA A 38 -1.38 -1.14 -5.67
CA ALA A 38 -2.55 -0.32 -5.92
C ALA A 38 -3.06 -0.66 -7.31
N VAL A 39 -4.33 -1.03 -7.42
CA VAL A 39 -4.92 -1.35 -8.72
C VAL A 39 -6.07 -0.42 -9.00
N ASP A 40 -6.25 -0.08 -10.28
CA ASP A 40 -7.39 0.68 -10.74
C ASP A 40 -8.54 -0.31 -10.88
N VAL A 41 -9.62 -0.09 -10.14
CA VAL A 41 -10.72 -1.06 -10.15
C VAL A 41 -11.42 -1.16 -11.50
N ALA A 42 -11.21 -0.19 -12.38
CA ALA A 42 -11.73 -0.25 -13.74
C ALA A 42 -10.90 -1.20 -14.60
N GLU A 43 -9.65 -1.44 -14.24
CA GLU A 43 -8.76 -2.34 -14.95
C GLU A 43 -7.94 -3.15 -13.95
N PRO A 44 -8.60 -4.01 -13.18
CA PRO A 44 -7.95 -4.63 -12.01
C PRO A 44 -6.87 -5.64 -12.35
N TRP A 45 -6.73 -6.02 -13.62
CA TRP A 45 -5.65 -6.91 -14.02
C TRP A 45 -4.32 -6.19 -14.20
N GLU A 46 -4.31 -4.87 -14.08
CA GLU A 46 -3.08 -4.09 -14.24
C GLU A 46 -2.74 -3.37 -12.94
N THR A 47 -1.48 -3.41 -12.58
CA THR A 47 -1.00 -2.64 -11.43
C THR A 47 -1.00 -1.17 -11.79
N TRP A 48 -1.69 -0.34 -11.00
CA TRP A 48 -1.65 1.10 -11.17
C TRP A 48 -0.37 1.66 -10.59
N ALA A 49 0.02 1.19 -9.41
CA ALA A 49 1.29 1.57 -8.79
C ALA A 49 1.61 0.57 -7.68
N MET A 50 2.91 0.39 -7.39
CA MET A 50 3.30 -0.34 -6.20
C MET A 50 3.36 0.65 -5.06
N LEU A 51 2.69 0.33 -3.96
CA LEU A 51 2.71 1.19 -2.79
C LEU A 51 3.96 0.95 -1.95
N THR A 52 4.44 -0.29 -1.92
CA THR A 52 5.50 -0.69 -1.00
C THR A 52 6.76 -1.11 -1.70
N VAL A 53 7.87 -1.11 -0.95
CA VAL A 53 9.14 -1.65 -1.40
C VAL A 53 9.63 -2.63 -0.34
N ASN A 54 10.36 -3.65 -0.78
CA ASN A 54 10.89 -4.66 0.14
C ASN A 54 12.24 -4.21 0.67
N LEU A 55 12.28 -3.81 1.94
CA LEU A 55 13.52 -3.39 2.60
C LEU A 55 13.98 -4.40 3.65
N ALA A 56 13.60 -5.66 3.49
CA ALA A 56 14.02 -6.70 4.42
C ALA A 56 15.55 -6.71 4.54
N GLY A 57 16.04 -6.82 5.75
CA GLY A 57 17.47 -6.75 6.02
C GLY A 57 17.98 -5.36 6.38
N VAL A 58 17.17 -4.33 6.15
CA VAL A 58 17.54 -2.99 6.56
C VAL A 58 17.13 -2.81 8.03
N PRO A 59 18.09 -2.51 8.92
CA PRO A 59 17.82 -2.56 10.35
C PRO A 59 16.60 -1.78 10.83
N GLY A 60 16.45 -0.58 10.41
CA GLY A 60 15.29 0.21 10.86
C GLY A 60 13.97 -0.33 10.33
N PHE A 61 13.99 -0.93 9.16
CA PHE A 61 12.77 -1.48 8.57
C PHE A 61 12.34 -2.76 9.25
N ASP A 62 13.28 -3.68 9.52
CA ASP A 62 12.90 -4.97 10.10
C ASP A 62 12.21 -4.81 11.44
N ALA A 63 12.69 -3.91 12.28
CA ALA A 63 12.07 -3.65 13.56
C ALA A 63 10.68 -3.07 13.39
N TRP A 64 10.50 -2.17 12.42
CA TRP A 64 9.22 -1.56 12.13
C TRP A 64 8.22 -2.61 11.66
N ALA A 65 8.62 -3.44 10.69
CA ALA A 65 7.74 -4.45 10.12
C ALA A 65 7.32 -5.48 11.17
N ALA A 66 8.22 -5.82 12.09
CA ALA A 66 7.94 -6.80 13.13
C ALA A 66 7.06 -6.25 14.24
N SER A 67 6.90 -4.93 14.34
CA SER A 67 6.19 -4.32 15.45
C SER A 67 4.68 -4.34 15.31
N GLY A 68 4.15 -4.73 14.15
CA GLY A 68 2.71 -4.85 13.99
C GLY A 68 2.33 -5.18 12.55
N PRO A 69 1.08 -5.64 12.36
CA PRO A 69 0.61 -5.95 11.02
C PRO A 69 0.41 -4.68 10.20
N GLY A 70 0.54 -4.80 8.89
CA GLY A 70 0.31 -3.67 8.00
C GLY A 70 1.42 -2.67 7.92
N ARG A 71 2.55 -2.90 8.60
CA ARG A 71 3.66 -1.95 8.63
C ARG A 71 4.61 -2.21 7.49
N VAL A 72 4.82 -1.17 6.69
CA VAL A 72 5.52 -1.29 5.41
C VAL A 72 6.42 -0.08 5.20
N ALA A 73 7.27 -0.17 4.17
CA ALA A 73 8.01 0.97 3.65
C ALA A 73 7.40 1.34 2.31
N LEU A 74 7.23 2.64 2.07
CA LEU A 74 6.62 3.11 0.84
C LEU A 74 7.65 3.19 -0.27
N ASP A 75 7.25 2.77 -1.47
CA ASP A 75 8.08 2.85 -2.65
C ASP A 75 8.34 4.33 -2.97
N ALA A 76 9.58 4.67 -3.32
CA ALA A 76 9.96 6.04 -3.60
C ALA A 76 9.23 6.59 -4.82
N ASP A 77 8.82 5.72 -5.74
CA ASP A 77 8.13 6.13 -6.96
C ASP A 77 6.62 6.17 -6.80
N CYS A 78 6.11 5.86 -5.61
CA CYS A 78 4.69 5.90 -5.37
C CYS A 78 4.20 7.35 -5.44
N PRO A 79 3.17 7.65 -6.24
CA PRO A 79 2.71 9.03 -6.38
C PRO A 79 2.24 9.61 -5.06
N ASP A 80 2.61 10.86 -4.79
CA ASP A 80 2.16 11.54 -3.58
C ASP A 80 0.65 11.67 -3.53
N GLU A 81 0.01 11.80 -4.69
CA GLU A 81 -1.45 11.87 -4.75
C GLU A 81 -2.10 10.61 -4.20
N LEU A 82 -1.50 9.46 -4.47
CA LEU A 82 -2.01 8.20 -3.94
C LEU A 82 -1.84 8.17 -2.42
N VAL A 83 -0.66 8.51 -1.94
CA VAL A 83 -0.38 8.50 -0.49
C VAL A 83 -1.34 9.44 0.23
N GLY A 84 -1.52 10.65 -0.28
CA GLY A 84 -2.40 11.62 0.35
C GLY A 84 -3.86 11.18 0.37
N ALA A 85 -4.34 10.57 -0.72
CA ALA A 85 -5.70 10.08 -0.77
C ALA A 85 -5.92 8.93 0.20
N LEU A 86 -4.94 8.05 0.32
CA LEU A 86 -5.03 6.93 1.25
C LEU A 86 -5.04 7.41 2.70
N GLU A 87 -4.21 8.41 3.00
CA GLU A 87 -4.22 9.00 4.34
C GLU A 87 -5.57 9.64 4.66
N ALA A 88 -6.11 10.41 3.71
CA ALA A 88 -7.38 11.09 3.93
C ALA A 88 -8.51 10.10 4.14
N ALA A 89 -8.43 8.94 3.53
CA ALA A 89 -9.46 7.91 3.67
C ALA A 89 -9.26 7.04 4.91
N GLY A 90 -8.17 7.23 5.64
CA GLY A 90 -7.87 6.39 6.79
C GLY A 90 -7.31 5.03 6.45
N ALA A 91 -6.91 4.84 5.19
CA ALA A 91 -6.36 3.56 4.73
C ALA A 91 -4.87 3.42 5.01
N LEU A 92 -4.19 4.54 5.24
CA LEU A 92 -2.75 4.58 5.44
C LEU A 92 -2.42 5.61 6.48
N GLU A 93 -1.46 5.30 7.33
CA GLU A 93 -0.96 6.27 8.32
C GLU A 93 0.55 6.32 8.21
N LEU A 94 1.09 7.53 7.96
CA LEU A 94 2.53 7.72 7.94
C LEU A 94 3.04 7.76 9.37
N SER A 95 4.17 7.09 9.61
CA SER A 95 4.72 7.01 10.96
C SER A 95 5.49 8.26 11.36
N GLY A 96 5.84 9.10 10.39
CA GLY A 96 6.73 10.22 10.62
C GLY A 96 8.19 9.84 10.60
N ARG A 97 8.50 8.56 10.35
CA ARG A 97 9.88 8.06 10.31
C ARG A 97 10.20 7.52 8.94
N SER A 98 11.48 7.45 8.65
CA SER A 98 11.99 6.94 7.38
C SER A 98 13.22 6.11 7.63
N VAL A 99 13.56 5.25 6.68
CA VAL A 99 14.82 4.50 6.71
C VAL A 99 15.52 4.71 5.38
N GLY A 100 16.85 4.62 5.40
CA GLY A 100 17.65 4.79 4.21
C GLY A 100 18.25 3.50 3.73
N ARG A 101 18.35 3.35 2.42
CA ARG A 101 19.11 2.26 1.79
C ARG A 101 19.72 2.82 0.52
N GLY A 102 21.05 2.70 0.42
CA GLY A 102 21.77 3.30 -0.70
C GLY A 102 21.59 4.80 -0.65
N PHE A 103 21.19 5.40 -1.74
CA PHE A 103 20.93 6.84 -1.79
C PHE A 103 19.47 7.19 -1.55
N GLY A 104 18.62 6.18 -1.31
CA GLY A 104 17.20 6.41 -1.15
C GLY A 104 16.78 6.52 0.30
N THR A 105 15.71 7.26 0.52
CA THR A 105 15.06 7.36 1.82
C THR A 105 13.62 6.93 1.63
N TYR A 106 13.15 6.03 2.49
CA TYR A 106 11.83 5.42 2.34
C TYR A 106 11.01 5.68 3.59
N ARG A 107 9.81 6.23 3.39
CA ARG A 107 8.91 6.54 4.50
C ARG A 107 8.31 5.26 5.05
N LEU A 108 8.17 5.19 6.36
CA LEU A 108 7.54 4.05 7.01
C LEU A 108 6.08 4.37 7.28
N ALA A 109 5.21 3.42 7.01
CA ALA A 109 3.78 3.64 7.11
C ALA A 109 3.06 2.37 7.53
N GLU A 110 1.82 2.53 7.97
CA GLU A 110 0.98 1.39 8.33
C GLU A 110 -0.27 1.41 7.46
N VAL A 111 -0.57 0.28 6.83
CA VAL A 111 -1.77 0.14 6.00
C VAL A 111 -2.86 -0.49 6.86
N ALA A 112 -4.04 0.13 6.86
CA ALA A 112 -5.15 -0.36 7.66
C ALA A 112 -5.64 -1.69 7.14
N ALA A 113 -5.95 -2.60 8.05
CA ALA A 113 -6.39 -3.95 7.66
C ALA A 113 -7.64 -3.91 6.79
N TRP A 114 -8.57 -2.99 7.09
CA TRP A 114 -9.82 -2.93 6.33
C TRP A 114 -9.58 -2.56 4.86
N ALA A 115 -8.47 -1.90 4.57
CA ALA A 115 -8.20 -1.39 3.23
C ALA A 115 -7.54 -2.43 2.34
N LEU A 116 -7.06 -3.54 2.90
CA LEU A 116 -6.34 -4.54 2.13
C LEU A 116 -7.29 -5.62 1.62
N SER A 117 -7.16 -5.94 0.35
CA SER A 117 -7.86 -7.07 -0.26
C SER A 117 -6.84 -8.16 -0.55
N ALA A 118 -7.30 -9.42 -0.51
CA ALA A 118 -6.45 -10.53 -0.91
C ALA A 118 -6.35 -10.59 -2.42
N PRO A 119 -5.28 -11.19 -2.96
CA PRO A 119 -5.17 -11.34 -4.40
C PRO A 119 -6.38 -12.07 -4.97
N GLY A 120 -6.93 -11.55 -6.04
CA GLY A 120 -8.09 -12.14 -6.70
C GLY A 120 -9.42 -11.80 -6.06
N GLU A 121 -9.42 -11.17 -4.90
CA GLU A 121 -10.65 -10.90 -4.16
C GLU A 121 -11.57 -9.95 -4.92
N GLY A 122 -11.01 -9.01 -5.64
CA GLY A 122 -11.81 -8.04 -6.35
C GLY A 122 -12.27 -8.51 -7.71
N GLU A 123 -11.93 -9.73 -8.09
CA GLU A 123 -12.25 -10.22 -9.40
C GLU A 123 -13.56 -10.97 -9.44
N ALA A 124 -14.12 -11.22 -8.33
CA ALA A 124 -15.31 -12.05 -8.26
C ALA A 124 -16.52 -11.41 -8.93
#